data_98ed4b0c4483d23d5ddbe5107a8ab0d6
#
_entry.id   98ed4b0c4483d23d5ddbe5107a8ab0d6
#
_cell.length_a   1.000
_cell.length_b   1.000
_cell.length_c   1.000
_cell.angle_alpha   90.00
_cell.angle_beta   90.00
_cell.angle_gamma   90.00
#
_symmetry.space_group_name_H-M   'P 1'
#
loop_
_entity.id
_entity.type
_entity.pdbx_description
1 polymer ?
#
loop_
_entity_poly.entity_id
_entity_poly.type
_entity_poly.pdbx_seq_one_letter_code
_entity_poly.pdbx_strand_id
1 'polypeptide(L)'
;MGWKGNRTPSNSQEGYYVGLMNACGYRTKDLEKPVIGIVNSFTDVNPGHRAFKELVGYVKEGVWAAGGTPAEFNVPAPCDGMAQGEGMHFILPSRDLIAGSIQAMASAHGFDGLVFLCSCDKIVPGMLMAAAALNKPCMFLTAGSMLPYEADEGTYVTPDLKESIGQRNIDAISEETFTRFRENICFSCGTCSMYGTANTMGVFAEVIGLCPIDSTTMLFCSSAKYKQARDVGERIVTLTKEGVRFSDVVTEASLKNGLRHVAATGGSTNAQLHICALARVMGIPMDLAAFDAIQRDVPCVAKFKPSSKFNMYDYYKAGGVGATMKAIERYLDPDARLATGGTVGEFLARFRRRVDPEIIHTADEPLYPDGCFAVLHGNLAPGGCIVKKSGVVPEMFHHRGPAVCFDSEDALRAAMTEKSVKPGDVLVIRYEGPKGGPGMREMSIPAAMLVGMGLHTSCAMVTDGRYSGATRGPCIGHVSPEAWDGGPIAAVRDGDMIEIDIDKHTIHLEVSDEELAERLGHIKRPAHPAPGVLGVYRKAVDSVNEGCTWLYGKEE
;
A
#
# COMPACT_ATOMS: atom_id res chain seq x y z
N MET A 1 -1.98 24.09 -20.82
CA MET A 1 -0.86 23.95 -21.77
C MET A 1 0.34 23.42 -20.98
N GLY A 2 0.95 22.28 -21.40
CA GLY A 2 2.15 21.78 -20.76
C GLY A 2 3.29 22.81 -20.82
N TRP A 3 4.17 22.81 -19.82
CA TRP A 3 5.29 23.72 -19.76
C TRP A 3 6.31 23.38 -20.87
N LYS A 4 6.21 24.11 -21.98
CA LYS A 4 7.14 23.99 -23.10
C LYS A 4 8.31 24.99 -22.99
N GLY A 5 8.42 25.72 -21.87
CA GLY A 5 9.28 26.87 -21.65
C GLY A 5 10.59 26.84 -22.41
N ASN A 6 11.52 25.99 -22.00
CA ASN A 6 12.86 25.93 -22.59
C ASN A 6 12.90 25.22 -23.97
N ARG A 7 11.80 24.62 -24.45
CA ARG A 7 11.69 24.01 -25.79
C ARG A 7 11.01 24.91 -26.81
N THR A 8 10.58 26.10 -26.39
CA THR A 8 9.91 27.04 -27.28
C THR A 8 10.95 27.92 -27.99
N PRO A 9 10.98 27.99 -29.32
CA PRO A 9 12.00 28.76 -30.04
C PRO A 9 12.09 30.25 -29.66
N SER A 10 11.03 30.81 -29.11
CA SER A 10 11.03 32.18 -28.57
C SER A 10 11.66 32.33 -27.20
N ASN A 11 11.99 31.23 -26.51
CA ASN A 11 12.67 31.27 -25.22
C ASN A 11 14.18 31.36 -25.41
N SER A 12 14.82 32.32 -24.76
CA SER A 12 16.28 32.53 -24.85
C SER A 12 17.13 31.32 -24.39
N GLN A 13 16.55 30.38 -23.69
CA GLN A 13 17.21 29.16 -23.18
C GLN A 13 17.05 27.96 -24.11
N GLU A 14 16.22 28.06 -25.15
CA GLU A 14 15.90 26.93 -26.03
C GLU A 14 17.14 26.31 -26.64
N GLY A 15 18.05 27.10 -27.22
CA GLY A 15 19.28 26.60 -27.82
C GLY A 15 20.19 25.82 -26.85
N TYR A 16 20.23 26.24 -25.59
CA TYR A 16 21.00 25.53 -24.55
C TYR A 16 20.32 24.21 -24.15
N TYR A 17 18.99 24.23 -23.93
CA TYR A 17 18.22 23.02 -23.63
C TYR A 17 18.33 21.99 -24.76
N VAL A 18 18.09 22.42 -26.01
CA VAL A 18 18.17 21.54 -27.19
C VAL A 18 19.58 20.97 -27.36
N GLY A 19 20.62 21.79 -27.17
CA GLY A 19 22.02 21.35 -27.24
C GLY A 19 22.35 20.25 -26.23
N LEU A 20 21.88 20.40 -24.97
CA LEU A 20 22.06 19.38 -23.92
C LEU A 20 21.26 18.10 -24.21
N MET A 21 20.03 18.22 -24.68
CA MET A 21 19.23 17.06 -25.07
C MET A 21 19.81 16.32 -26.28
N ASN A 22 20.44 17.05 -27.24
CA ASN A 22 21.17 16.41 -28.33
C ASN A 22 22.40 15.62 -27.81
N ALA A 23 23.09 16.12 -26.79
CA ALA A 23 24.16 15.36 -26.12
C ALA A 23 23.68 14.09 -25.43
N CYS A 24 22.40 14.05 -25.02
CA CYS A 24 21.71 12.84 -24.51
C CYS A 24 21.20 11.91 -25.64
N GLY A 25 21.49 12.24 -26.91
CA GLY A 25 21.11 11.42 -28.08
C GLY A 25 19.74 11.74 -28.69
N TYR A 26 19.01 12.76 -28.22
CA TYR A 26 17.77 13.21 -28.83
C TYR A 26 18.05 14.13 -30.04
N ARG A 27 17.32 13.96 -31.10
CA ARG A 27 17.40 14.87 -32.26
C ARG A 27 16.49 16.07 -32.00
N THR A 28 16.84 17.24 -32.50
CA THR A 28 16.03 18.47 -32.37
C THR A 28 14.56 18.23 -32.75
N LYS A 29 14.29 17.53 -33.88
CA LYS A 29 12.94 17.19 -34.33
C LYS A 29 12.16 16.26 -33.37
N ASP A 30 12.84 15.52 -32.49
CA ASP A 30 12.19 14.69 -31.49
C ASP A 30 11.64 15.53 -30.34
N LEU A 31 12.26 16.68 -30.06
CA LEU A 31 11.84 17.63 -29.03
C LEU A 31 10.64 18.50 -29.41
N GLU A 32 10.29 18.53 -30.71
CA GLU A 32 9.07 19.17 -31.21
C GLU A 32 7.80 18.36 -30.88
N LYS A 33 7.96 17.04 -30.61
CA LYS A 33 6.90 16.13 -30.22
C LYS A 33 6.60 16.25 -28.71
N PRO A 34 5.46 15.71 -28.23
CA PRO A 34 5.24 15.55 -26.81
C PRO A 34 6.38 14.74 -26.16
N VAL A 35 7.07 15.31 -25.18
CA VAL A 35 8.11 14.62 -24.41
C VAL A 35 7.50 13.96 -23.18
N ILE A 36 7.50 12.65 -23.18
CA ILE A 36 6.91 11.83 -22.14
C ILE A 36 7.99 11.38 -21.15
N GLY A 37 7.89 11.85 -19.91
CA GLY A 37 8.73 11.38 -18.83
C GLY A 37 8.33 9.97 -18.41
N ILE A 38 9.28 9.02 -18.42
CA ILE A 38 9.04 7.67 -17.90
C ILE A 38 9.71 7.57 -16.54
N VAL A 39 8.89 7.57 -15.50
CA VAL A 39 9.31 7.43 -14.10
C VAL A 39 9.51 5.95 -13.82
N ASN A 40 10.75 5.50 -13.81
CA ASN A 40 11.07 4.09 -13.66
C ASN A 40 11.60 3.80 -12.25
N SER A 41 10.97 2.88 -11.56
CA SER A 41 11.39 2.39 -10.24
C SER A 41 12.22 1.11 -10.29
N PHE A 42 12.82 0.78 -11.44
CA PHE A 42 13.69 -0.37 -11.57
C PHE A 42 14.83 -0.35 -10.55
N THR A 43 15.07 -1.51 -9.93
CA THR A 43 16.23 -1.78 -9.08
C THR A 43 16.52 -3.28 -9.05
N ASP A 44 17.78 -3.65 -8.83
CA ASP A 44 18.19 -5.05 -8.66
C ASP A 44 17.87 -5.62 -7.26
N VAL A 45 17.58 -4.75 -6.29
CA VAL A 45 17.36 -5.12 -4.88
C VAL A 45 15.88 -5.09 -4.47
N ASN A 46 14.95 -5.22 -5.44
CA ASN A 46 13.52 -5.35 -5.16
C ASN A 46 12.86 -6.23 -6.23
N PRO A 47 12.42 -7.46 -5.87
CA PRO A 47 11.81 -8.39 -6.83
C PRO A 47 10.61 -7.79 -7.58
N GLY A 48 9.80 -6.97 -6.91
CA GLY A 48 8.63 -6.31 -7.49
C GLY A 48 8.97 -5.28 -8.57
N HIS A 49 10.22 -4.84 -8.67
CA HIS A 49 10.66 -3.80 -9.60
C HIS A 49 11.60 -4.28 -10.69
N ARG A 50 12.13 -5.51 -10.56
CA ARG A 50 13.08 -6.05 -11.52
C ARG A 50 12.52 -6.17 -12.94
N ALA A 51 11.21 -6.45 -13.08
CA ALA A 51 10.53 -6.54 -14.37
C ALA A 51 10.57 -5.22 -15.18
N PHE A 52 10.70 -4.07 -14.54
CA PHE A 52 10.73 -2.78 -15.22
C PHE A 52 11.99 -2.54 -16.06
N LYS A 53 13.06 -3.32 -15.84
CA LYS A 53 14.23 -3.31 -16.73
C LYS A 53 13.86 -3.63 -18.18
N GLU A 54 12.89 -4.53 -18.37
CA GLU A 54 12.41 -4.96 -19.68
C GLU A 54 11.16 -4.17 -20.11
N LEU A 55 10.18 -4.04 -19.23
CA LEU A 55 8.90 -3.40 -19.55
C LEU A 55 9.05 -1.94 -20.02
N VAL A 56 10.04 -1.21 -19.54
CA VAL A 56 10.32 0.16 -19.98
C VAL A 56 10.60 0.25 -21.48
N GLY A 57 11.20 -0.78 -22.07
CA GLY A 57 11.45 -0.87 -23.51
C GLY A 57 10.15 -0.85 -24.31
N TYR A 58 9.16 -1.67 -23.92
CA TYR A 58 7.84 -1.72 -24.57
C TYR A 58 7.07 -0.41 -24.40
N VAL A 59 7.15 0.25 -23.24
CA VAL A 59 6.54 1.57 -23.05
C VAL A 59 7.17 2.60 -23.98
N LYS A 60 8.51 2.63 -24.12
CA LYS A 60 9.21 3.54 -25.05
C LYS A 60 8.80 3.28 -26.50
N GLU A 61 8.67 2.01 -26.90
CA GLU A 61 8.18 1.65 -28.25
C GLU A 61 6.79 2.22 -28.50
N GLY A 62 5.84 2.08 -27.54
CA GLY A 62 4.51 2.64 -27.64
C GLY A 62 4.52 4.17 -27.77
N VAL A 63 5.32 4.86 -26.95
CA VAL A 63 5.48 6.32 -27.03
C VAL A 63 6.00 6.76 -28.40
N TRP A 64 7.03 6.09 -28.93
CA TRP A 64 7.56 6.39 -30.28
C TRP A 64 6.55 6.12 -31.38
N ALA A 65 5.82 4.98 -31.29
CA ALA A 65 4.81 4.59 -32.28
C ALA A 65 3.66 5.63 -32.36
N ALA A 66 3.25 6.20 -31.21
CA ALA A 66 2.21 7.22 -31.14
C ALA A 66 2.69 8.65 -31.49
N GLY A 67 3.98 8.80 -31.83
CA GLY A 67 4.55 10.10 -32.21
C GLY A 67 4.88 11.00 -31.01
N GLY A 68 5.23 10.42 -29.87
CA GLY A 68 5.86 11.08 -28.73
C GLY A 68 7.36 10.84 -28.67
N THR A 69 8.03 11.43 -27.69
CA THR A 69 9.45 11.23 -27.40
C THR A 69 9.60 10.78 -25.94
N PRO A 70 10.01 9.53 -25.68
CA PRO A 70 10.18 9.03 -24.32
C PRO A 70 11.49 9.53 -23.70
N ALA A 71 11.44 9.96 -22.44
CA ALA A 71 12.61 10.34 -21.64
C ALA A 71 12.51 9.67 -20.27
N GLU A 72 13.37 8.68 -20.02
CA GLU A 72 13.36 7.89 -18.80
C GLU A 72 14.23 8.53 -17.71
N PHE A 73 13.74 8.46 -16.46
CA PHE A 73 14.53 8.71 -15.27
C PHE A 73 14.11 7.77 -14.14
N ASN A 74 15.03 7.50 -13.19
CA ASN A 74 14.81 6.55 -12.13
C ASN A 74 14.51 7.21 -10.79
N VAL A 75 13.80 6.45 -9.93
CA VAL A 75 13.51 6.81 -8.54
C VAL A 75 13.86 5.66 -7.59
N PRO A 76 14.13 5.94 -6.30
CA PRO A 76 14.33 4.89 -5.29
C PRO A 76 13.13 3.94 -5.19
N ALA A 77 13.42 2.65 -4.95
CA ALA A 77 12.37 1.64 -4.76
C ALA A 77 12.74 0.63 -3.67
N PRO A 78 12.80 1.04 -2.39
CA PRO A 78 13.10 0.14 -1.30
C PRO A 78 12.01 -0.94 -1.14
N CYS A 79 12.43 -2.14 -0.73
CA CYS A 79 11.52 -3.27 -0.50
C CYS A 79 11.23 -3.45 0.99
N ASP A 80 9.97 -3.37 1.39
CA ASP A 80 9.52 -3.59 2.77
C ASP A 80 9.96 -4.99 3.28
N GLY A 81 9.92 -6.00 2.41
CA GLY A 81 10.33 -7.37 2.76
C GLY A 81 11.82 -7.49 3.08
N MET A 82 12.67 -6.75 2.37
CA MET A 82 14.13 -6.75 2.61
C MET A 82 14.54 -5.81 3.76
N ALA A 83 13.71 -4.82 4.07
CA ALA A 83 14.00 -3.80 5.07
C ALA A 83 13.57 -4.19 6.51
N GLN A 84 13.20 -5.45 6.75
CA GLN A 84 12.76 -5.90 8.08
C GLN A 84 13.79 -5.58 9.18
N GLY A 85 13.31 -5.18 10.35
CA GLY A 85 14.14 -4.66 11.43
C GLY A 85 14.43 -3.16 11.26
N GLU A 86 15.66 -2.73 11.51
CA GLU A 86 16.09 -1.31 11.48
C GLU A 86 15.81 -0.59 10.14
N GLY A 87 15.91 -1.31 9.03
CA GLY A 87 15.60 -0.74 7.71
C GLY A 87 14.16 -0.27 7.55
N MET A 88 13.23 -0.82 8.34
CA MET A 88 11.81 -0.52 8.25
C MET A 88 11.50 0.94 8.66
N HIS A 89 12.32 1.59 9.46
CA HIS A 89 12.21 3.00 9.78
C HIS A 89 12.26 3.92 8.55
N PHE A 90 12.95 3.50 7.49
CA PHE A 90 13.11 4.29 6.26
C PHE A 90 11.99 4.06 5.23
N ILE A 91 11.16 3.04 5.45
CA ILE A 91 10.21 2.58 4.43
C ILE A 91 9.03 3.56 4.25
N LEU A 92 8.30 3.94 5.30
CA LEU A 92 7.20 4.90 5.14
C LEU A 92 7.70 6.30 4.76
N PRO A 93 8.79 6.82 5.35
CA PRO A 93 9.37 8.10 4.92
C PRO A 93 9.76 8.15 3.44
N SER A 94 10.18 7.02 2.85
CA SER A 94 10.56 6.94 1.42
C SER A 94 9.39 7.25 0.48
N ARG A 95 8.13 7.06 0.89
CA ARG A 95 6.96 7.39 0.07
C ARG A 95 6.97 8.86 -0.36
N ASP A 96 7.14 9.75 0.59
CA ASP A 96 7.15 11.20 0.33
C ASP A 96 8.45 11.63 -0.38
N LEU A 97 9.60 11.01 -0.08
CA LEU A 97 10.86 11.25 -0.81
C LEU A 97 10.73 10.87 -2.28
N ILE A 98 10.09 9.75 -2.60
CA ILE A 98 9.79 9.33 -3.97
C ILE A 98 8.92 10.39 -4.64
N ALA A 99 7.83 10.82 -3.99
CA ALA A 99 6.96 11.85 -4.51
C ALA A 99 7.69 13.17 -4.78
N GLY A 100 8.48 13.64 -3.82
CA GLY A 100 9.25 14.88 -3.93
C GLY A 100 10.34 14.80 -5.02
N SER A 101 11.05 13.68 -5.15
CA SER A 101 12.07 13.49 -6.18
C SER A 101 11.48 13.52 -7.59
N ILE A 102 10.31 12.91 -7.79
CA ILE A 102 9.58 12.94 -9.06
C ILE A 102 9.12 14.36 -9.37
N GLN A 103 8.54 15.04 -8.40
CA GLN A 103 8.08 16.43 -8.55
C GLN A 103 9.24 17.34 -8.96
N ALA A 104 10.39 17.23 -8.30
CA ALA A 104 11.59 18.01 -8.61
C ALA A 104 12.07 17.73 -10.04
N MET A 105 12.23 16.46 -10.42
CA MET A 105 12.72 16.07 -11.74
C MET A 105 11.73 16.48 -12.85
N ALA A 106 10.44 16.17 -12.69
CA ALA A 106 9.45 16.46 -13.71
C ALA A 106 9.19 17.97 -13.90
N SER A 107 9.30 18.76 -12.82
CA SER A 107 9.17 20.21 -12.88
C SER A 107 10.41 20.86 -13.53
N ALA A 108 11.62 20.40 -13.17
CA ALA A 108 12.86 20.94 -13.72
C ALA A 108 12.99 20.67 -15.24
N HIS A 109 12.61 19.50 -15.71
CA HIS A 109 12.73 19.11 -17.13
C HIS A 109 11.48 19.39 -17.98
N GLY A 110 10.34 19.71 -17.38
CA GLY A 110 9.15 20.17 -18.08
C GLY A 110 8.53 19.13 -19.04
N PHE A 111 8.41 17.87 -18.64
CA PHE A 111 7.74 16.84 -19.42
C PHE A 111 6.27 17.19 -19.70
N ASP A 112 5.75 16.81 -20.86
CA ASP A 112 4.36 17.10 -21.27
C ASP A 112 3.37 16.09 -20.66
N GLY A 113 3.80 14.83 -20.49
CA GLY A 113 3.06 13.75 -19.85
C GLY A 113 4.00 12.80 -19.13
N LEU A 114 3.45 11.92 -18.29
CA LEU A 114 4.23 11.01 -17.44
C LEU A 114 3.69 9.57 -17.52
N VAL A 115 4.59 8.59 -17.58
CA VAL A 115 4.27 7.18 -17.32
C VAL A 115 4.99 6.76 -16.05
N PHE A 116 4.23 6.18 -15.11
CA PHE A 116 4.74 5.70 -13.83
C PHE A 116 4.84 4.17 -13.85
N LEU A 117 6.08 3.64 -13.85
CA LEU A 117 6.35 2.22 -13.70
C LEU A 117 6.55 1.93 -12.22
N CYS A 118 5.55 1.34 -11.59
CA CYS A 118 5.46 1.24 -10.13
C CYS A 118 5.01 -0.14 -9.65
N SER A 119 5.49 -0.49 -8.47
CA SER A 119 5.08 -1.66 -7.71
C SER A 119 5.36 -1.40 -6.23
N CYS A 120 5.07 -2.37 -5.37
CA CYS A 120 5.39 -2.35 -3.95
C CYS A 120 4.70 -1.24 -3.11
N ASP A 121 4.89 -1.38 -1.79
CA ASP A 121 4.07 -0.79 -0.75
C ASP A 121 4.09 0.75 -0.71
N LYS A 122 5.26 1.38 -0.96
CA LYS A 122 5.43 2.82 -0.80
C LYS A 122 5.64 3.54 -2.13
N ILE A 123 6.03 2.77 -3.16
CA ILE A 123 6.35 3.34 -4.47
C ILE A 123 5.08 3.74 -5.20
N VAL A 124 4.06 2.85 -5.24
CA VAL A 124 2.76 3.17 -5.85
C VAL A 124 2.15 4.42 -5.22
N PRO A 125 1.95 4.51 -3.88
CA PRO A 125 1.38 5.71 -3.28
C PRO A 125 2.27 6.94 -3.42
N GLY A 126 3.60 6.82 -3.35
CA GLY A 126 4.50 7.93 -3.60
C GLY A 126 4.38 8.50 -5.01
N MET A 127 4.25 7.62 -6.01
CA MET A 127 4.02 8.03 -7.40
C MET A 127 2.62 8.64 -7.61
N LEU A 128 1.59 8.13 -6.94
CA LEU A 128 0.25 8.73 -6.96
C LEU A 128 0.26 10.14 -6.37
N MET A 129 0.95 10.36 -5.25
CA MET A 129 1.12 11.69 -4.65
C MET A 129 1.86 12.64 -5.59
N ALA A 130 2.93 12.18 -6.25
CA ALA A 130 3.66 12.97 -7.26
C ALA A 130 2.77 13.34 -8.46
N ALA A 131 1.99 12.37 -8.96
CA ALA A 131 1.08 12.59 -10.08
C ALA A 131 0.00 13.64 -9.74
N ALA A 132 -0.55 13.57 -8.52
CA ALA A 132 -1.51 14.55 -8.01
C ALA A 132 -0.90 15.95 -7.90
N ALA A 133 0.29 16.07 -7.28
CA ALA A 133 0.98 17.35 -7.11
C ALA A 133 1.38 18.00 -8.45
N LEU A 134 1.77 17.20 -9.44
CA LEU A 134 2.16 17.68 -10.77
C LEU A 134 0.95 18.01 -11.66
N ASN A 135 -0.15 17.35 -11.45
CA ASN A 135 -1.40 17.49 -12.21
C ASN A 135 -1.21 17.50 -13.73
N LYS A 136 -0.40 16.59 -14.25
CA LYS A 136 -0.13 16.41 -15.69
C LYS A 136 -0.88 15.20 -16.24
N PRO A 137 -1.00 15.07 -17.59
CA PRO A 137 -1.40 13.81 -18.20
C PRO A 137 -0.52 12.67 -17.71
N CYS A 138 -1.13 11.59 -17.25
CA CYS A 138 -0.36 10.47 -16.73
C CYS A 138 -1.04 9.11 -16.91
N MET A 139 -0.21 8.07 -16.97
CA MET A 139 -0.60 6.66 -16.94
C MET A 139 0.27 5.91 -15.95
N PHE A 140 -0.29 4.89 -15.33
CA PHE A 140 0.43 3.97 -14.46
C PHE A 140 0.53 2.59 -15.10
N LEU A 141 1.62 1.89 -14.82
CA LEU A 141 1.82 0.48 -15.17
C LEU A 141 2.44 -0.23 -13.98
N THR A 142 1.74 -1.21 -13.42
CA THR A 142 2.27 -2.06 -12.36
C THR A 142 3.08 -3.21 -12.96
N ALA A 143 4.01 -3.77 -12.16
CA ALA A 143 4.88 -4.88 -12.62
C ALA A 143 4.09 -6.14 -12.97
N GLY A 144 2.95 -6.37 -12.32
CA GLY A 144 2.23 -7.63 -12.34
C GLY A 144 2.72 -8.58 -11.23
N SER A 145 1.93 -9.60 -10.96
CA SER A 145 2.16 -10.56 -9.87
C SER A 145 3.32 -11.51 -10.17
N MET A 146 4.10 -11.86 -9.13
CA MET A 146 5.02 -12.99 -9.22
C MET A 146 4.24 -14.31 -9.27
N LEU A 147 4.89 -15.35 -9.80
CA LEU A 147 4.37 -16.72 -9.75
C LEU A 147 4.37 -17.23 -8.30
N PRO A 148 3.32 -17.93 -7.85
CA PRO A 148 3.38 -18.67 -6.61
C PRO A 148 4.34 -19.85 -6.74
N TYR A 149 4.88 -20.32 -5.59
CA TYR A 149 5.65 -21.55 -5.53
C TYR A 149 4.72 -22.75 -5.39
N GLU A 150 4.74 -23.63 -6.37
CA GLU A 150 3.99 -24.89 -6.37
C GLU A 150 4.91 -26.01 -5.87
N ALA A 151 4.50 -26.68 -4.80
CA ALA A 151 5.17 -27.87 -4.25
C ALA A 151 4.14 -29.00 -4.09
N ASP A 152 4.62 -30.21 -3.83
CA ASP A 152 3.74 -31.39 -3.69
C ASP A 152 2.71 -31.20 -2.54
N GLU A 153 3.09 -30.45 -1.51
CA GLU A 153 2.24 -30.20 -0.35
C GLU A 153 1.24 -29.04 -0.55
N GLY A 154 1.42 -28.22 -1.59
CA GLY A 154 0.53 -27.08 -1.88
C GLY A 154 1.19 -25.87 -2.52
N THR A 155 0.41 -24.79 -2.61
CA THR A 155 0.80 -23.51 -3.21
C THR A 155 1.21 -22.51 -2.13
N TYR A 156 2.44 -21.99 -2.23
CA TYR A 156 3.04 -21.09 -1.26
C TYR A 156 3.32 -19.72 -1.87
N VAL A 157 3.24 -18.69 -1.03
CA VAL A 157 3.52 -17.29 -1.38
C VAL A 157 4.34 -16.62 -0.24
N THR A 158 4.80 -15.39 -0.46
CA THR A 158 5.70 -14.69 0.47
C THR A 158 5.28 -14.66 1.95
N PRO A 159 4.00 -14.54 2.36
CA PRO A 159 3.60 -14.68 3.76
C PRO A 159 3.93 -16.04 4.37
N ASP A 160 3.77 -17.12 3.60
CA ASP A 160 4.03 -18.48 4.10
C ASP A 160 5.50 -18.65 4.54
N LEU A 161 6.45 -17.95 3.86
CA LEU A 161 7.84 -17.91 4.29
C LEU A 161 8.00 -17.21 5.66
N LYS A 162 7.29 -16.10 5.89
CA LYS A 162 7.34 -15.40 7.18
C LYS A 162 6.70 -16.24 8.29
N GLU A 163 5.59 -16.92 8.02
CA GLU A 163 4.93 -17.81 8.96
C GLU A 163 5.80 -19.02 9.32
N SER A 164 6.59 -19.53 8.37
CA SER A 164 7.52 -20.64 8.60
C SER A 164 8.63 -20.29 9.62
N ILE A 165 8.93 -19.01 9.83
CA ILE A 165 9.83 -18.58 10.92
C ILE A 165 9.23 -18.94 12.29
N GLY A 166 7.94 -18.67 12.48
CA GLY A 166 7.23 -19.04 13.71
C GLY A 166 7.09 -20.56 13.87
N GLN A 167 6.78 -21.28 12.78
CA GLN A 167 6.70 -22.75 12.77
C GLN A 167 8.04 -23.40 13.15
N ARG A 168 9.15 -22.87 12.59
CA ARG A 168 10.50 -23.31 12.96
C ARG A 168 10.79 -23.05 14.43
N ASN A 169 10.37 -21.90 14.97
CA ASN A 169 10.60 -21.52 16.37
C ASN A 169 9.98 -22.50 17.36
N ILE A 170 8.87 -23.17 16.99
CA ILE A 170 8.19 -24.18 17.81
C ILE A 170 8.45 -25.61 17.33
N ASP A 171 9.45 -25.82 16.48
CA ASP A 171 9.84 -27.13 15.92
C ASP A 171 8.71 -27.83 15.12
N ALA A 172 7.75 -27.07 14.59
CA ALA A 172 6.64 -27.59 13.78
C ALA A 172 7.04 -27.95 12.35
N ILE A 173 8.17 -27.44 11.85
CA ILE A 173 8.78 -27.81 10.57
C ILE A 173 10.27 -28.12 10.76
N SER A 174 10.80 -29.00 9.90
CA SER A 174 12.22 -29.32 9.89
C SER A 174 13.08 -28.17 9.35
N GLU A 175 14.36 -28.16 9.69
CA GLU A 175 15.33 -27.21 9.15
C GLU A 175 15.49 -27.37 7.62
N GLU A 176 15.32 -28.58 7.09
CA GLU A 176 15.33 -28.88 5.66
C GLU A 176 14.13 -28.22 4.97
N THR A 177 12.92 -28.35 5.53
CA THR A 177 11.70 -27.72 5.00
C THR A 177 11.82 -26.20 5.05
N PHE A 178 12.31 -25.63 6.15
CA PHE A 178 12.54 -24.19 6.26
C PHE A 178 13.55 -23.69 5.22
N THR A 179 14.64 -24.42 4.99
CA THR A 179 15.66 -24.08 3.98
C THR A 179 15.05 -24.13 2.57
N ARG A 180 14.28 -25.16 2.25
CA ARG A 180 13.56 -25.28 0.97
C ARG A 180 12.60 -24.09 0.76
N PHE A 181 11.84 -23.69 1.77
CA PHE A 181 10.94 -22.55 1.71
C PHE A 181 11.70 -21.25 1.48
N ARG A 182 12.77 -21.00 2.22
CA ARG A 182 13.63 -19.83 2.07
C ARG A 182 14.19 -19.66 0.66
N GLU A 183 14.51 -20.75 -0.01
CA GLU A 183 15.13 -20.73 -1.33
C GLU A 183 14.12 -20.66 -2.48
N ASN A 184 12.86 -21.08 -2.27
CA ASN A 184 11.92 -21.27 -3.36
C ASN A 184 10.62 -20.46 -3.28
N ILE A 185 10.13 -20.05 -2.13
CA ILE A 185 8.80 -19.40 -2.01
C ILE A 185 8.74 -18.06 -2.77
N CYS A 186 9.82 -17.29 -2.83
CA CYS A 186 9.92 -16.14 -3.73
C CYS A 186 10.31 -16.62 -5.12
N PHE A 187 9.39 -17.31 -5.80
CA PHE A 187 9.68 -18.16 -6.95
C PHE A 187 10.07 -17.41 -8.23
N SER A 188 9.63 -16.16 -8.38
CA SER A 188 9.97 -15.32 -9.53
C SER A 188 10.08 -13.86 -9.14
N CYS A 189 10.53 -13.00 -10.03
CA CYS A 189 10.30 -11.57 -9.87
C CYS A 189 8.82 -11.21 -10.06
N GLY A 190 8.43 -9.96 -9.81
CA GLY A 190 7.05 -9.48 -9.80
C GLY A 190 6.62 -9.03 -8.41
N THR A 191 5.45 -8.44 -8.31
CA THR A 191 4.82 -8.05 -7.04
C THR A 191 4.47 -9.30 -6.25
N CYS A 192 4.62 -9.27 -4.94
CA CYS A 192 4.31 -10.42 -4.06
C CYS A 192 2.95 -11.05 -4.43
N SER A 193 2.88 -12.39 -4.51
CA SER A 193 1.69 -13.13 -4.96
C SER A 193 0.57 -13.21 -3.91
N MET A 194 0.49 -12.24 -3.00
CA MET A 194 -0.53 -12.14 -1.95
C MET A 194 -1.18 -10.75 -1.94
N TYR A 195 -2.35 -10.59 -1.35
CA TYR A 195 -3.06 -9.30 -1.31
C TYR A 195 -2.59 -8.44 -0.12
N GLY A 196 -1.31 -8.07 -0.14
CA GLY A 196 -0.69 -7.10 0.76
C GLY A 196 -0.80 -5.68 0.24
N THR A 197 -0.09 -4.74 0.86
CA THR A 197 -0.16 -3.31 0.53
C THR A 197 0.23 -3.03 -0.92
N ALA A 198 1.25 -3.71 -1.45
CA ALA A 198 1.69 -3.57 -2.84
C ALA A 198 0.55 -3.79 -3.84
N ASN A 199 -0.15 -4.93 -3.72
CA ASN A 199 -1.26 -5.24 -4.61
C ASN A 199 -2.51 -4.42 -4.30
N THR A 200 -2.76 -4.09 -3.03
CA THR A 200 -3.86 -3.19 -2.64
C THR A 200 -3.73 -1.85 -3.33
N MET A 201 -2.55 -1.22 -3.30
CA MET A 201 -2.33 0.10 -3.91
C MET A 201 -2.23 0.01 -5.44
N GLY A 202 -1.72 -1.09 -5.99
CA GLY A 202 -1.75 -1.33 -7.43
C GLY A 202 -3.17 -1.44 -7.98
N VAL A 203 -4.01 -2.25 -7.34
CA VAL A 203 -5.44 -2.38 -7.68
C VAL A 203 -6.19 -1.06 -7.44
N PHE A 204 -5.86 -0.34 -6.36
CA PHE A 204 -6.41 0.99 -6.12
C PHE A 204 -6.12 1.93 -7.30
N ALA A 205 -4.89 1.95 -7.82
CA ALA A 205 -4.51 2.77 -8.98
C ALA A 205 -5.30 2.39 -10.27
N GLU A 206 -5.66 1.10 -10.41
CA GLU A 206 -6.54 0.63 -11.50
C GLU A 206 -7.97 1.18 -11.35
N VAL A 207 -8.56 1.03 -10.16
CA VAL A 207 -9.96 1.39 -9.91
C VAL A 207 -10.19 2.90 -9.93
N ILE A 208 -9.20 3.71 -9.50
CA ILE A 208 -9.27 5.17 -9.65
C ILE A 208 -9.00 5.64 -11.08
N GLY A 209 -8.75 4.73 -12.01
CA GLY A 209 -8.71 4.98 -13.44
C GLY A 209 -7.34 5.30 -14.04
N LEU A 210 -6.23 5.23 -13.30
CA LEU A 210 -4.89 5.60 -13.79
C LEU A 210 -4.11 4.46 -14.43
N CYS A 211 -4.45 3.23 -14.12
CA CYS A 211 -3.76 2.01 -14.57
C CYS A 211 -4.74 1.13 -15.37
N PRO A 212 -4.28 0.40 -16.39
CA PRO A 212 -5.15 -0.57 -17.05
C PRO A 212 -5.65 -1.63 -16.07
N ILE A 213 -6.92 -1.98 -16.16
CA ILE A 213 -7.55 -3.01 -15.31
C ILE A 213 -6.81 -4.35 -15.47
N ASP A 214 -6.65 -5.09 -14.38
CA ASP A 214 -5.90 -6.34 -14.25
C ASP A 214 -4.37 -6.21 -14.42
N SER A 215 -3.84 -5.00 -14.49
CA SER A 215 -2.39 -4.78 -14.56
C SER A 215 -1.65 -5.39 -13.37
N THR A 216 -2.22 -5.29 -12.17
CA THR A 216 -1.61 -5.75 -10.92
C THR A 216 -1.72 -7.27 -10.73
N THR A 217 -2.87 -7.85 -11.10
CA THR A 217 -3.16 -9.27 -10.88
C THR A 217 -2.56 -10.17 -11.95
N MET A 218 -2.35 -9.64 -13.16
CA MET A 218 -1.70 -10.34 -14.29
C MET A 218 -0.26 -10.72 -13.92
N LEU A 219 0.19 -11.90 -14.39
CA LEU A 219 1.58 -12.31 -14.20
C LEU A 219 2.56 -11.37 -14.91
N PHE A 220 3.66 -11.03 -14.22
CA PHE A 220 4.69 -10.12 -14.71
C PHE A 220 5.31 -10.57 -16.05
N CYS A 221 5.41 -11.87 -16.31
CA CYS A 221 6.06 -12.47 -17.48
C CYS A 221 5.08 -12.84 -18.61
N SER A 222 3.80 -12.43 -18.50
CA SER A 222 2.82 -12.77 -19.53
C SER A 222 2.97 -11.90 -20.79
N SER A 223 2.72 -12.48 -21.97
CA SER A 223 2.70 -11.72 -23.23
C SER A 223 1.66 -10.57 -23.19
N ALA A 224 0.60 -10.74 -22.41
CA ALA A 224 -0.40 -9.70 -22.21
C ALA A 224 0.19 -8.47 -21.48
N LYS A 225 1.11 -8.69 -20.52
CA LYS A 225 1.81 -7.61 -19.81
C LYS A 225 2.68 -6.78 -20.76
N TYR A 226 3.40 -7.40 -21.68
CA TYR A 226 4.22 -6.69 -22.67
C TYR A 226 3.37 -5.86 -23.64
N LYS A 227 2.22 -6.41 -24.09
CA LYS A 227 1.26 -5.65 -24.91
C LYS A 227 0.70 -4.47 -24.15
N GLN A 228 0.28 -4.67 -22.90
CA GLN A 228 -0.24 -3.63 -22.03
C GLN A 228 0.79 -2.51 -21.82
N ALA A 229 2.08 -2.83 -21.68
CA ALA A 229 3.14 -1.83 -21.56
C ALA A 229 3.24 -0.95 -22.80
N ARG A 230 3.11 -1.53 -24.00
CA ARG A 230 3.09 -0.78 -25.26
C ARG A 230 1.84 0.09 -25.35
N ASP A 231 0.66 -0.45 -25.03
CA ASP A 231 -0.61 0.28 -25.06
C ASP A 231 -0.58 1.50 -24.11
N VAL A 232 0.03 1.37 -22.93
CA VAL A 232 0.24 2.49 -21.99
C VAL A 232 1.12 3.57 -22.61
N GLY A 233 2.20 3.17 -23.32
CA GLY A 233 3.07 4.09 -24.04
C GLY A 233 2.35 4.86 -25.16
N GLU A 234 1.47 4.21 -25.91
CA GLU A 234 0.65 4.84 -26.94
C GLU A 234 -0.41 5.77 -26.32
N ARG A 235 -1.10 5.28 -25.29
CA ARG A 235 -2.20 6.02 -24.66
C ARG A 235 -1.76 7.32 -23.98
N ILE A 236 -0.59 7.36 -23.32
CA ILE A 236 -0.10 8.58 -22.68
C ILE A 236 0.15 9.70 -23.71
N VAL A 237 0.61 9.37 -24.91
CA VAL A 237 0.80 10.37 -25.97
C VAL A 237 -0.55 10.97 -26.39
N THR A 238 -1.59 10.14 -26.48
CA THR A 238 -2.97 10.59 -26.79
C THR A 238 -3.49 11.50 -25.68
N LEU A 239 -3.41 11.08 -24.41
CA LEU A 239 -3.85 11.90 -23.27
C LEU A 239 -3.12 13.25 -23.22
N THR A 240 -1.83 13.25 -23.54
CA THR A 240 -1.03 14.47 -23.57
C THR A 240 -1.49 15.42 -24.67
N LYS A 241 -1.80 14.91 -25.86
CA LYS A 241 -2.33 15.70 -26.98
C LYS A 241 -3.73 16.24 -26.68
N GLU A 242 -4.57 15.44 -26.00
CA GLU A 242 -5.92 15.82 -25.57
C GLU A 242 -5.90 16.79 -24.37
N GLY A 243 -4.78 16.93 -23.66
CA GLY A 243 -4.63 17.77 -22.47
C GLY A 243 -5.36 17.22 -21.25
N VAL A 244 -5.63 15.91 -21.18
CA VAL A 244 -6.29 15.23 -20.06
C VAL A 244 -5.32 15.11 -18.89
N ARG A 245 -5.59 15.82 -17.79
CA ARG A 245 -4.73 15.88 -16.61
C ARG A 245 -5.10 14.78 -15.59
N PHE A 246 -4.24 14.61 -14.59
CA PHE A 246 -4.54 13.77 -13.45
C PHE A 246 -5.91 14.08 -12.83
N SER A 247 -6.20 15.35 -12.54
CA SER A 247 -7.46 15.79 -11.92
C SER A 247 -8.71 15.61 -12.80
N ASP A 248 -8.55 15.40 -14.12
CA ASP A 248 -9.66 15.09 -15.01
C ASP A 248 -10.06 13.60 -14.94
N VAL A 249 -9.19 12.75 -14.38
CA VAL A 249 -9.39 11.30 -14.18
C VAL A 249 -9.65 10.99 -12.70
N VAL A 250 -8.79 11.49 -11.81
CA VAL A 250 -8.88 11.21 -10.39
C VAL A 250 -9.56 12.34 -9.66
N THR A 251 -10.81 12.10 -9.31
CA THR A 251 -11.70 12.99 -8.57
C THR A 251 -11.99 12.41 -7.18
N GLU A 252 -12.75 13.10 -6.36
CA GLU A 252 -13.26 12.56 -5.10
C GLU A 252 -14.09 11.28 -5.32
N ALA A 253 -14.90 11.25 -6.39
CA ALA A 253 -15.67 10.06 -6.76
C ALA A 253 -14.77 8.88 -7.12
N SER A 254 -13.69 9.10 -7.88
CA SER A 254 -12.69 8.08 -8.20
C SER A 254 -12.00 7.55 -6.93
N LEU A 255 -11.63 8.44 -6.00
CA LEU A 255 -11.03 8.04 -4.71
C LEU A 255 -12.00 7.16 -3.91
N LYS A 256 -13.27 7.54 -3.83
CA LYS A 256 -14.32 6.74 -3.16
C LYS A 256 -14.50 5.39 -3.83
N ASN A 257 -14.49 5.30 -5.16
CA ASN A 257 -14.52 4.03 -5.90
C ASN A 257 -13.33 3.14 -5.49
N GLY A 258 -12.11 3.70 -5.49
CA GLY A 258 -10.91 2.98 -5.09
C GLY A 258 -10.99 2.48 -3.65
N LEU A 259 -11.43 3.31 -2.70
CA LEU A 259 -11.56 2.96 -1.30
C LEU A 259 -12.61 1.85 -1.09
N ARG A 260 -13.80 1.97 -1.70
CA ARG A 260 -14.85 0.95 -1.68
C ARG A 260 -14.36 -0.38 -2.21
N HIS A 261 -13.60 -0.38 -3.30
CA HIS A 261 -13.03 -1.60 -3.85
C HIS A 261 -12.00 -2.24 -2.91
N VAL A 262 -11.12 -1.44 -2.28
CA VAL A 262 -10.17 -1.92 -1.27
C VAL A 262 -10.90 -2.57 -0.09
N ALA A 263 -11.96 -1.94 0.40
CA ALA A 263 -12.79 -2.47 1.48
C ALA A 263 -13.56 -3.74 1.07
N ALA A 264 -14.02 -3.82 -0.18
CA ALA A 264 -14.75 -4.98 -0.70
C ALA A 264 -13.86 -6.21 -0.95
N THR A 265 -12.55 -6.06 -1.00
CA THR A 265 -11.61 -7.12 -1.41
C THR A 265 -10.60 -7.51 -0.34
N GLY A 266 -10.70 -6.98 0.89
CA GLY A 266 -9.83 -7.35 2.00
C GLY A 266 -8.41 -6.84 1.86
N GLY A 267 -8.24 -5.59 1.43
CA GLY A 267 -6.94 -4.95 1.26
C GLY A 267 -6.14 -4.79 2.56
N SER A 268 -5.01 -4.11 2.47
CA SER A 268 -4.15 -3.79 3.61
C SER A 268 -4.65 -2.58 4.39
N THR A 269 -4.51 -2.59 5.72
CA THR A 269 -4.77 -1.42 6.58
C THR A 269 -3.89 -0.22 6.22
N ASN A 270 -2.70 -0.44 5.64
CA ASN A 270 -1.85 0.64 5.11
C ASN A 270 -2.54 1.49 4.04
N ALA A 271 -3.59 0.97 3.37
CA ALA A 271 -4.38 1.74 2.41
C ALA A 271 -4.98 3.01 3.04
N GLN A 272 -5.39 2.95 4.31
CA GLN A 272 -5.87 4.12 5.05
C GLN A 272 -4.82 5.24 5.02
N LEU A 273 -3.56 4.95 5.39
CA LEU A 273 -2.49 5.95 5.38
C LEU A 273 -2.28 6.54 3.97
N HIS A 274 -2.27 5.68 2.96
CA HIS A 274 -1.90 6.08 1.61
C HIS A 274 -3.03 6.83 0.90
N ILE A 275 -4.28 6.45 1.13
CA ILE A 275 -5.45 7.13 0.56
C ILE A 275 -5.63 8.50 1.23
N CYS A 276 -5.49 8.60 2.57
CA CYS A 276 -5.54 9.88 3.27
C CYS A 276 -4.42 10.83 2.80
N ALA A 277 -3.18 10.32 2.65
CA ALA A 277 -2.06 11.10 2.13
C ALA A 277 -2.30 11.61 0.70
N LEU A 278 -2.82 10.76 -0.20
CA LEU A 278 -3.15 11.16 -1.56
C LEU A 278 -4.26 12.21 -1.57
N ALA A 279 -5.35 11.98 -0.83
CA ALA A 279 -6.47 12.91 -0.72
C ALA A 279 -6.00 14.29 -0.23
N ARG A 280 -5.07 14.32 0.73
CA ARG A 280 -4.46 15.56 1.23
C ARG A 280 -3.71 16.32 0.12
N VAL A 281 -2.88 15.64 -0.67
CA VAL A 281 -2.20 16.27 -1.83
C VAL A 281 -3.20 16.81 -2.84
N MET A 282 -4.37 16.17 -2.98
CA MET A 282 -5.45 16.62 -3.84
C MET A 282 -6.32 17.72 -3.24
N GLY A 283 -6.14 18.09 -1.97
CA GLY A 283 -6.99 19.04 -1.25
C GLY A 283 -8.38 18.48 -0.91
N ILE A 284 -8.55 17.16 -0.85
CA ILE A 284 -9.80 16.48 -0.51
C ILE A 284 -9.78 16.10 0.97
N PRO A 285 -10.77 16.51 1.78
CA PRO A 285 -10.88 16.11 3.18
C PRO A 285 -11.06 14.59 3.30
N MET A 286 -10.08 13.89 3.88
CA MET A 286 -10.10 12.46 4.09
C MET A 286 -9.21 12.13 5.30
N ASP A 287 -9.82 11.74 6.38
CA ASP A 287 -9.18 11.24 7.59
C ASP A 287 -9.67 9.81 7.90
N LEU A 288 -9.26 9.26 9.03
CA LEU A 288 -9.68 7.91 9.45
C LEU A 288 -11.20 7.80 9.59
N ALA A 289 -11.89 8.85 10.05
CA ALA A 289 -13.35 8.82 10.20
C ALA A 289 -14.06 8.82 8.85
N ALA A 290 -13.61 9.65 7.89
CA ALA A 290 -14.13 9.67 6.54
C ALA A 290 -13.83 8.34 5.80
N PHE A 291 -12.64 7.78 6.00
CA PHE A 291 -12.27 6.45 5.50
C PHE A 291 -13.24 5.39 6.02
N ASP A 292 -13.49 5.36 7.34
CA ASP A 292 -14.38 4.37 7.96
C ASP A 292 -15.83 4.49 7.47
N ALA A 293 -16.35 5.70 7.36
CA ALA A 293 -17.70 5.93 6.84
C ALA A 293 -17.88 5.36 5.43
N ILE A 294 -16.89 5.56 4.53
CA ILE A 294 -16.97 5.08 3.15
C ILE A 294 -16.79 3.56 3.07
N GLN A 295 -15.88 2.97 3.86
CA GLN A 295 -15.59 1.54 3.80
C GLN A 295 -16.73 0.68 4.35
N ARG A 296 -17.54 1.20 5.27
CA ARG A 296 -18.71 0.49 5.83
C ARG A 296 -19.87 0.37 4.85
N ASP A 297 -19.94 1.23 3.84
CA ASP A 297 -21.04 1.26 2.89
C ASP A 297 -21.02 0.09 1.89
N VAL A 298 -19.91 -0.64 1.77
CA VAL A 298 -19.72 -1.66 0.75
C VAL A 298 -19.48 -3.03 1.36
N PRO A 299 -20.15 -4.11 0.85
CA PRO A 299 -19.91 -5.45 1.35
C PRO A 299 -18.55 -6.00 0.92
N CYS A 300 -17.97 -6.90 1.74
CA CYS A 300 -16.77 -7.64 1.37
C CYS A 300 -17.16 -8.81 0.46
N VAL A 301 -16.70 -8.78 -0.81
CA VAL A 301 -17.04 -9.77 -1.84
C VAL A 301 -15.90 -10.73 -2.17
N ALA A 302 -14.67 -10.42 -1.74
CA ALA A 302 -13.52 -11.30 -1.98
C ALA A 302 -12.47 -11.14 -0.89
N LYS A 303 -11.70 -12.19 -0.65
CA LYS A 303 -10.50 -12.15 0.19
C LYS A 303 -9.45 -13.12 -0.34
N PHE A 304 -8.19 -12.74 -0.21
CA PHE A 304 -7.05 -13.47 -0.77
C PHE A 304 -6.01 -13.74 0.32
N LYS A 305 -4.98 -14.56 0.00
CA LYS A 305 -3.87 -14.79 0.93
C LYS A 305 -3.35 -13.46 1.51
N PRO A 306 -3.11 -13.41 2.83
CA PRO A 306 -3.14 -14.50 3.80
C PRO A 306 -4.53 -14.79 4.41
N SER A 307 -5.56 -13.98 4.14
CA SER A 307 -6.91 -14.12 4.73
C SER A 307 -7.74 -15.25 4.12
N SER A 308 -7.25 -15.88 3.06
CA SER A 308 -7.84 -17.06 2.41
C SER A 308 -6.75 -17.92 1.76
N LYS A 309 -7.12 -19.02 1.11
CA LYS A 309 -6.20 -19.89 0.36
C LYS A 309 -5.80 -19.34 -1.01
N PHE A 310 -6.53 -18.38 -1.56
CA PHE A 310 -6.37 -17.89 -2.93
C PHE A 310 -5.29 -16.81 -3.02
N ASN A 311 -4.40 -16.94 -4.00
CA ASN A 311 -3.33 -15.98 -4.28
C ASN A 311 -3.72 -14.98 -5.39
N MET A 312 -2.82 -14.08 -5.77
CA MET A 312 -3.09 -13.04 -6.79
C MET A 312 -3.32 -13.61 -8.18
N TYR A 313 -2.68 -14.72 -8.51
CA TYR A 313 -2.93 -15.37 -9.81
C TYR A 313 -4.28 -16.07 -9.86
N ASP A 314 -4.75 -16.63 -8.74
CA ASP A 314 -6.12 -17.12 -8.61
C ASP A 314 -7.14 -16.01 -8.78
N TYR A 315 -6.86 -14.84 -8.19
CA TYR A 315 -7.68 -13.65 -8.40
C TYR A 315 -7.78 -13.27 -9.89
N TYR A 316 -6.65 -13.23 -10.60
CA TYR A 316 -6.64 -12.97 -12.04
C TYR A 316 -7.48 -13.98 -12.82
N LYS A 317 -7.32 -15.29 -12.55
CA LYS A 317 -8.07 -16.36 -13.19
C LYS A 317 -9.58 -16.29 -12.89
N ALA A 318 -9.95 -15.90 -11.69
CA ALA A 318 -11.35 -15.75 -11.24
C ALA A 318 -12.11 -14.61 -11.91
N GLY A 319 -11.46 -13.82 -12.75
CA GLY A 319 -12.04 -12.67 -13.44
C GLY A 319 -11.34 -11.35 -13.12
N GLY A 320 -10.47 -11.33 -12.12
CA GLY A 320 -9.60 -10.21 -11.78
C GLY A 320 -10.34 -9.00 -11.19
N VAL A 321 -9.69 -7.85 -11.28
CA VAL A 321 -10.18 -6.58 -10.74
C VAL A 321 -11.49 -6.16 -11.40
N GLY A 322 -11.63 -6.41 -12.71
CA GLY A 322 -12.87 -6.13 -13.42
C GLY A 322 -14.07 -6.92 -12.87
N ALA A 323 -13.87 -8.16 -12.42
CA ALA A 323 -14.92 -8.98 -11.82
C ALA A 323 -15.33 -8.48 -10.43
N THR A 324 -14.39 -8.09 -9.59
CA THR A 324 -14.71 -7.51 -8.27
C THR A 324 -15.35 -6.13 -8.40
N MET A 325 -14.93 -5.29 -9.36
CA MET A 325 -15.65 -4.04 -9.69
C MET A 325 -17.09 -4.34 -10.14
N LYS A 326 -17.30 -5.38 -10.98
CA LYS A 326 -18.65 -5.78 -11.42
C LYS A 326 -19.50 -6.28 -10.25
N ALA A 327 -18.91 -7.02 -9.31
CA ALA A 327 -19.62 -7.53 -8.13
C ALA A 327 -20.16 -6.41 -7.23
N ILE A 328 -19.49 -5.27 -7.18
CA ILE A 328 -19.88 -4.09 -6.38
C ILE A 328 -20.33 -2.89 -7.22
N GLU A 329 -20.72 -3.09 -8.49
CA GLU A 329 -20.98 -1.98 -9.43
C GLU A 329 -22.01 -0.96 -8.91
N ARG A 330 -23.01 -1.39 -8.15
CA ARG A 330 -24.04 -0.49 -7.57
C ARG A 330 -23.49 0.48 -6.52
N TYR A 331 -22.30 0.25 -6.01
CA TYR A 331 -21.59 1.10 -5.04
C TYR A 331 -20.54 2.01 -5.70
N LEU A 332 -20.26 1.81 -6.99
CA LEU A 332 -19.28 2.59 -7.72
C LEU A 332 -19.96 3.75 -8.45
N ASP A 333 -19.26 4.89 -8.52
CA ASP A 333 -19.65 5.98 -9.41
C ASP A 333 -19.33 5.56 -10.86
N PRO A 334 -20.35 5.37 -11.73
CA PRO A 334 -20.16 4.90 -13.10
C PRO A 334 -19.56 5.97 -14.03
N ASP A 335 -19.65 7.25 -13.66
CA ASP A 335 -19.17 8.36 -14.48
C ASP A 335 -17.67 8.65 -14.26
N ALA A 336 -17.05 8.02 -13.25
CA ALA A 336 -15.61 8.13 -13.01
C ALA A 336 -14.82 7.72 -14.26
N ARG A 337 -13.91 8.61 -14.72
CA ARG A 337 -13.15 8.42 -15.97
C ARG A 337 -12.02 7.43 -15.80
N LEU A 338 -11.68 6.72 -16.88
CA LEU A 338 -10.51 5.87 -17.00
C LEU A 338 -9.49 6.52 -17.96
N ALA A 339 -8.23 6.61 -17.56
CA ALA A 339 -7.16 7.10 -18.42
C ALA A 339 -6.99 6.23 -19.68
N THR A 340 -7.33 4.94 -19.58
CA THR A 340 -7.39 4.02 -20.74
C THR A 340 -8.48 4.37 -21.75
N GLY A 341 -9.44 5.19 -21.35
CA GLY A 341 -10.57 5.65 -22.17
C GLY A 341 -11.93 5.21 -21.64
N GLY A 342 -12.92 6.09 -21.80
CA GLY A 342 -14.28 5.87 -21.30
C GLY A 342 -14.43 6.07 -19.80
N THR A 343 -15.52 5.50 -19.25
CA THR A 343 -15.86 5.57 -17.81
C THR A 343 -15.92 4.17 -17.18
N VAL A 344 -16.00 4.13 -15.86
CA VAL A 344 -16.20 2.88 -15.07
C VAL A 344 -17.48 2.17 -15.54
N GLY A 345 -18.59 2.90 -15.71
CA GLY A 345 -19.85 2.33 -16.18
C GLY A 345 -19.75 1.73 -17.58
N GLU A 346 -19.09 2.41 -18.52
CA GLU A 346 -18.86 1.88 -19.87
C GLU A 346 -17.98 0.64 -19.86
N PHE A 347 -16.94 0.60 -19.01
CA PHE A 347 -16.10 -0.58 -18.82
C PHE A 347 -16.93 -1.75 -18.28
N LEU A 348 -17.70 -1.55 -17.22
CA LEU A 348 -18.52 -2.59 -16.57
C LEU A 348 -19.64 -3.10 -17.48
N ALA A 349 -20.23 -2.23 -18.31
CA ALA A 349 -21.22 -2.64 -19.31
C ALA A 349 -20.65 -3.57 -20.39
N ARG A 350 -19.34 -3.47 -20.69
CA ARG A 350 -18.62 -4.31 -21.67
C ARG A 350 -17.91 -5.51 -21.03
N PHE A 351 -17.86 -5.60 -19.70
CA PHE A 351 -17.18 -6.70 -19.01
C PHE A 351 -17.83 -8.06 -19.32
N ARG A 352 -17.06 -9.06 -19.79
CA ARG A 352 -17.54 -10.37 -20.23
C ARG A 352 -16.69 -11.53 -19.75
N ARG A 353 -15.70 -11.30 -18.86
CA ARG A 353 -14.92 -12.40 -18.31
C ARG A 353 -15.79 -13.29 -17.42
N ARG A 354 -15.50 -14.60 -17.43
CA ARG A 354 -16.10 -15.52 -16.46
C ARG A 354 -15.65 -15.16 -15.06
N VAL A 355 -16.59 -15.14 -14.14
CA VAL A 355 -16.34 -14.93 -12.70
C VAL A 355 -16.40 -16.29 -12.01
N ASP A 356 -15.42 -16.56 -11.14
CA ASP A 356 -15.42 -17.75 -10.29
C ASP A 356 -16.12 -17.39 -8.96
N PRO A 357 -17.31 -17.98 -8.68
CA PRO A 357 -18.08 -17.63 -7.48
C PRO A 357 -17.49 -18.17 -6.17
N GLU A 358 -16.54 -19.12 -6.23
CA GLU A 358 -15.82 -19.57 -5.03
C GLU A 358 -14.82 -18.51 -4.53
N ILE A 359 -14.39 -17.62 -5.41
CA ILE A 359 -13.36 -16.62 -5.13
C ILE A 359 -13.96 -15.22 -5.02
N ILE A 360 -14.90 -14.88 -5.93
CA ILE A 360 -15.53 -13.57 -6.01
C ILE A 360 -17.03 -13.74 -5.83
N HIS A 361 -17.51 -13.33 -4.66
CA HIS A 361 -18.91 -13.36 -4.29
C HIS A 361 -19.68 -12.19 -4.90
N THR A 362 -21.01 -12.27 -4.88
CA THR A 362 -21.88 -11.14 -5.26
C THR A 362 -22.08 -10.20 -4.08
N ALA A 363 -22.51 -8.97 -4.35
CA ALA A 363 -22.88 -8.03 -3.29
C ALA A 363 -24.18 -8.41 -2.57
N ASP A 364 -24.97 -9.34 -3.12
CA ASP A 364 -26.18 -9.86 -2.49
C ASP A 364 -25.90 -11.07 -1.58
N GLU A 365 -24.80 -11.79 -1.84
CA GLU A 365 -24.30 -12.91 -1.04
C GLU A 365 -22.82 -12.68 -0.67
N PRO A 366 -22.51 -11.65 0.13
CA PRO A 366 -21.14 -11.27 0.43
C PRO A 366 -20.51 -12.15 1.52
N LEU A 367 -19.17 -12.09 1.64
CA LEU A 367 -18.44 -12.68 2.77
C LEU A 367 -18.74 -11.96 4.09
N TYR A 368 -18.88 -10.64 4.04
CA TYR A 368 -19.30 -9.78 5.15
C TYR A 368 -20.23 -8.69 4.60
N PRO A 369 -21.28 -8.30 5.35
CA PRO A 369 -22.25 -7.29 4.90
C PRO A 369 -21.67 -5.87 4.83
N ASP A 370 -20.59 -5.62 5.52
CA ASP A 370 -19.81 -4.39 5.59
C ASP A 370 -18.37 -4.63 5.13
N GLY A 371 -17.57 -3.57 5.02
CA GLY A 371 -16.20 -3.65 4.53
C GLY A 371 -15.28 -4.58 5.33
N CYS A 372 -14.13 -4.86 4.75
CA CYS A 372 -13.15 -5.80 5.33
C CYS A 372 -12.30 -5.23 6.46
N PHE A 373 -12.53 -3.98 6.87
CA PHE A 373 -11.85 -3.32 7.98
C PHE A 373 -12.82 -3.03 9.12
N ALA A 374 -12.26 -2.84 10.31
CA ALA A 374 -12.97 -2.21 11.42
C ALA A 374 -12.09 -1.12 12.03
N VAL A 375 -12.66 0.07 12.22
CA VAL A 375 -12.03 1.15 12.98
C VAL A 375 -12.60 1.07 14.39
N LEU A 376 -11.71 0.94 15.39
CA LEU A 376 -12.09 0.80 16.79
C LEU A 376 -11.76 2.09 17.55
N HIS A 377 -12.61 2.42 18.53
CA HIS A 377 -12.44 3.57 19.41
C HIS A 377 -12.58 3.16 20.87
N GLY A 378 -12.00 3.93 21.77
CA GLY A 378 -12.11 3.72 23.22
C GLY A 378 -11.05 4.52 23.97
N ASN A 379 -10.99 4.32 25.30
CA ASN A 379 -10.02 5.04 26.13
C ASN A 379 -8.56 4.68 25.80
N LEU A 380 -8.30 3.51 25.19
CA LEU A 380 -6.96 3.13 24.71
C LEU A 380 -6.59 3.82 23.39
N ALA A 381 -7.56 4.08 22.53
CA ALA A 381 -7.37 4.71 21.22
C ALA A 381 -8.46 5.78 20.97
N PRO A 382 -8.43 6.93 21.65
CA PRO A 382 -9.45 7.97 21.48
C PRO A 382 -9.45 8.58 20.07
N GLY A 383 -8.32 8.60 19.38
CA GLY A 383 -8.22 9.01 17.98
C GLY A 383 -8.53 7.90 16.99
N GLY A 384 -8.84 6.69 17.49
CA GLY A 384 -9.12 5.49 16.69
C GLY A 384 -7.89 4.63 16.43
N CYS A 385 -8.16 3.42 15.97
CA CYS A 385 -7.20 2.44 15.46
C CYS A 385 -7.90 1.55 14.43
N ILE A 386 -7.15 0.74 13.67
CA ILE A 386 -7.71 -0.04 12.57
C ILE A 386 -7.26 -1.50 12.65
N VAL A 387 -8.18 -2.40 12.30
CA VAL A 387 -7.94 -3.84 12.14
C VAL A 387 -8.46 -4.34 10.81
N LYS A 388 -7.73 -5.30 10.20
CA LYS A 388 -8.20 -6.04 9.01
C LYS A 388 -9.14 -7.15 9.47
N LYS A 389 -10.45 -6.87 9.55
CA LYS A 389 -11.50 -7.80 9.99
C LYS A 389 -11.48 -9.12 9.20
N SER A 390 -11.26 -9.05 7.89
CA SER A 390 -11.19 -10.24 7.03
C SER A 390 -10.02 -11.20 7.33
N GLY A 391 -9.05 -10.79 8.13
CA GLY A 391 -7.93 -11.62 8.58
C GLY A 391 -8.12 -12.21 9.97
N VAL A 392 -9.18 -11.88 10.67
CA VAL A 392 -9.48 -12.34 12.03
C VAL A 392 -10.47 -13.50 11.98
N VAL A 393 -10.24 -14.53 12.78
CA VAL A 393 -11.20 -15.63 12.93
C VAL A 393 -12.38 -15.18 13.79
N PRO A 394 -13.62 -15.65 13.51
CA PRO A 394 -14.82 -15.15 14.22
C PRO A 394 -14.73 -15.23 15.74
N GLU A 395 -14.09 -16.25 16.28
CA GLU A 395 -13.92 -16.47 17.71
C GLU A 395 -13.08 -15.37 18.39
N MET A 396 -12.29 -14.63 17.61
CA MET A 396 -11.44 -13.54 18.07
C MET A 396 -12.02 -12.14 17.75
N PHE A 397 -13.26 -12.06 17.28
CA PHE A 397 -13.93 -10.75 17.09
C PHE A 397 -14.19 -10.06 18.42
N HIS A 398 -14.38 -10.84 19.49
CA HIS A 398 -14.36 -10.36 20.85
C HIS A 398 -13.21 -11.05 21.61
N HIS A 399 -12.27 -10.27 22.11
CA HIS A 399 -11.13 -10.76 22.89
C HIS A 399 -10.90 -9.88 24.12
N ARG A 400 -10.69 -10.51 25.27
CA ARG A 400 -10.36 -9.86 26.53
C ARG A 400 -9.20 -10.61 27.18
N GLY A 401 -8.10 -9.92 27.40
CA GLY A 401 -6.89 -10.54 27.93
C GLY A 401 -5.95 -9.57 28.63
N PRO A 402 -4.96 -10.12 29.40
CA PRO A 402 -3.94 -9.31 30.05
C PRO A 402 -2.96 -8.74 29.04
N ALA A 403 -2.58 -7.47 29.22
CA ALA A 403 -1.55 -6.81 28.43
C ALA A 403 -0.17 -7.38 28.75
N VAL A 404 0.64 -7.55 27.72
CA VAL A 404 2.08 -7.77 27.79
C VAL A 404 2.76 -6.69 26.94
N CYS A 405 3.50 -5.79 27.58
CA CYS A 405 3.98 -4.55 26.98
C CYS A 405 5.41 -4.68 26.45
N PHE A 406 5.62 -4.13 25.24
CA PHE A 406 6.92 -4.07 24.58
C PHE A 406 7.15 -2.65 24.05
N ASP A 407 8.32 -2.08 24.32
CA ASP A 407 8.68 -0.74 23.85
C ASP A 407 9.39 -0.73 22.49
N SER A 408 9.38 -1.87 21.78
CA SER A 408 9.84 -2.02 20.39
C SER A 408 9.39 -3.35 19.78
N GLU A 409 9.39 -3.42 18.44
CA GLU A 409 9.21 -4.68 17.70
C GLU A 409 10.27 -5.71 18.09
N ASP A 410 11.53 -5.30 18.29
CA ASP A 410 12.64 -6.19 18.58
C ASP A 410 12.48 -6.87 19.96
N ALA A 411 11.94 -6.15 20.95
CA ALA A 411 11.62 -6.72 22.26
C ALA A 411 10.55 -7.81 22.15
N LEU A 412 9.49 -7.57 21.37
CA LEU A 412 8.46 -8.58 21.11
C LEU A 412 9.03 -9.80 20.38
N ARG A 413 9.87 -9.61 19.36
CA ARG A 413 10.50 -10.72 18.63
C ARG A 413 11.38 -11.57 19.52
N ALA A 414 12.13 -10.96 20.45
CA ALA A 414 12.91 -11.67 21.45
C ALA A 414 12.00 -12.54 22.34
N ALA A 415 10.93 -11.96 22.89
CA ALA A 415 9.96 -12.68 23.71
C ALA A 415 9.30 -13.85 22.97
N MET A 416 8.97 -13.70 21.69
CA MET A 416 8.45 -14.79 20.87
C MET A 416 9.48 -15.90 20.66
N THR A 417 10.75 -15.53 20.43
CA THR A 417 11.84 -16.49 20.27
C THR A 417 12.07 -17.29 21.56
N GLU A 418 11.94 -16.64 22.71
CA GLU A 418 12.02 -17.25 24.05
C GLU A 418 10.76 -18.03 24.42
N LYS A 419 9.71 -18.04 23.56
CA LYS A 419 8.42 -18.70 23.80
C LYS A 419 7.72 -18.20 25.08
N SER A 420 7.90 -16.92 25.43
CA SER A 420 7.32 -16.33 26.65
C SER A 420 5.88 -15.83 26.47
N VAL A 421 5.42 -15.64 25.22
CA VAL A 421 4.03 -15.26 24.88
C VAL A 421 3.08 -16.44 25.14
N LYS A 422 1.95 -16.17 25.77
CA LYS A 422 0.97 -17.18 26.19
C LYS A 422 -0.38 -16.98 25.50
N PRO A 423 -1.15 -18.07 25.28
CA PRO A 423 -2.53 -17.95 24.84
C PRO A 423 -3.34 -17.02 25.77
N GLY A 424 -4.10 -16.11 25.21
CA GLY A 424 -4.92 -15.12 25.92
C GLY A 424 -4.27 -13.74 26.04
N ASP A 425 -2.96 -13.61 25.82
CA ASP A 425 -2.27 -12.34 25.94
C ASP A 425 -2.74 -11.30 24.90
N VAL A 426 -2.75 -10.03 25.31
CA VAL A 426 -2.82 -8.87 24.43
C VAL A 426 -1.42 -8.24 24.37
N LEU A 427 -0.73 -8.42 23.24
CA LEU A 427 0.63 -7.94 23.04
C LEU A 427 0.58 -6.46 22.64
N VAL A 428 1.06 -5.57 23.53
CA VAL A 428 1.05 -4.12 23.32
C VAL A 428 2.44 -3.65 22.92
N ILE A 429 2.57 -3.22 21.64
CA ILE A 429 3.84 -2.72 21.10
C ILE A 429 3.71 -1.21 20.92
N ARG A 430 4.50 -0.46 21.63
CA ARG A 430 4.41 1.00 21.70
C ARG A 430 5.72 1.66 21.30
N TYR A 431 5.67 2.96 21.02
CA TYR A 431 6.78 3.78 20.50
C TYR A 431 7.26 3.33 19.12
N GLU A 432 6.38 2.70 18.34
CA GLU A 432 6.62 2.32 16.94
C GLU A 432 5.77 3.16 15.96
N GLY A 433 5.11 4.21 16.48
CA GLY A 433 4.32 5.16 15.70
C GLY A 433 5.17 6.07 14.81
N PRO A 434 4.53 7.02 14.09
CA PRO A 434 5.19 7.92 13.15
C PRO A 434 6.39 8.66 13.73
N LYS A 435 6.28 9.19 14.96
CA LYS A 435 7.34 9.93 15.64
C LYS A 435 8.16 9.06 16.60
N GLY A 436 7.51 8.17 17.34
CA GLY A 436 8.12 7.32 18.36
C GLY A 436 9.13 6.34 17.76
N GLY A 437 8.68 5.48 16.88
CA GLY A 437 9.53 4.65 16.04
C GLY A 437 9.70 5.32 14.68
N PRO A 438 10.56 6.35 14.52
CA PRO A 438 10.45 7.27 13.41
C PRO A 438 10.37 6.53 12.08
N GLY A 439 9.29 6.78 11.33
CA GLY A 439 8.97 6.02 10.12
C GLY A 439 7.91 4.93 10.31
N MET A 440 7.32 4.80 11.51
CA MET A 440 6.17 3.93 11.78
C MET A 440 6.40 2.49 11.31
N ARG A 441 7.22 1.74 12.05
CA ARG A 441 7.61 0.35 11.69
C ARG A 441 6.41 -0.56 11.47
N GLU A 442 6.58 -1.50 10.55
CA GLU A 442 5.55 -2.50 10.22
C GLU A 442 5.80 -3.81 10.95
N MET A 443 4.88 -4.21 11.84
CA MET A 443 4.95 -5.41 12.67
C MET A 443 4.73 -6.70 11.88
N SER A 444 5.33 -6.86 10.70
CA SER A 444 5.01 -7.98 9.81
C SER A 444 5.67 -9.30 10.22
N ILE A 445 6.87 -9.26 10.81
CA ILE A 445 7.54 -10.49 11.27
C ILE A 445 6.88 -11.03 12.55
N PRO A 446 6.74 -10.26 13.64
CA PRO A 446 6.10 -10.80 14.84
C PRO A 446 4.66 -11.26 14.60
N ALA A 447 3.88 -10.55 13.76
CA ALA A 447 2.53 -10.99 13.39
C ALA A 447 2.54 -12.34 12.65
N ALA A 448 3.48 -12.55 11.72
CA ALA A 448 3.62 -13.83 11.03
C ALA A 448 4.17 -14.93 11.93
N MET A 449 5.10 -14.62 12.85
CA MET A 449 5.56 -15.58 13.88
C MET A 449 4.41 -16.04 14.75
N LEU A 450 3.52 -15.12 15.18
CA LEU A 450 2.34 -15.45 15.99
C LEU A 450 1.44 -16.46 15.26
N VAL A 451 1.26 -16.27 13.94
CA VAL A 451 0.51 -17.22 13.09
C VAL A 451 1.24 -18.57 13.02
N GLY A 452 2.52 -18.57 12.73
CA GLY A 452 3.34 -19.79 12.65
C GLY A 452 3.38 -20.58 13.95
N MET A 453 3.31 -19.90 15.10
CA MET A 453 3.22 -20.49 16.43
C MET A 453 1.80 -20.96 16.80
N GLY A 454 0.78 -20.71 15.95
CA GLY A 454 -0.61 -21.07 16.22
C GLY A 454 -1.33 -20.17 17.22
N LEU A 455 -0.72 -19.06 17.64
CA LEU A 455 -1.24 -18.17 18.69
C LEU A 455 -2.21 -17.08 18.16
N HIS A 456 -2.33 -16.90 16.85
CA HIS A 456 -3.20 -15.88 16.23
C HIS A 456 -4.70 -16.10 16.46
N THR A 457 -5.09 -17.26 16.98
CA THR A 457 -6.48 -17.61 17.37
C THR A 457 -6.73 -17.49 18.87
N SER A 458 -5.75 -16.98 19.63
CA SER A 458 -5.86 -16.84 21.10
C SER A 458 -5.17 -15.58 21.64
N CYS A 459 -4.33 -14.90 20.86
CA CYS A 459 -3.68 -13.66 21.25
C CYS A 459 -4.08 -12.51 20.32
N ALA A 460 -4.12 -11.30 20.87
CA ALA A 460 -4.26 -10.07 20.10
C ALA A 460 -2.95 -9.25 20.12
N MET A 461 -2.75 -8.41 19.11
CA MET A 461 -1.64 -7.47 19.04
C MET A 461 -2.17 -6.05 18.86
N VAL A 462 -1.67 -5.10 19.64
CA VAL A 462 -2.07 -3.68 19.61
C VAL A 462 -0.82 -2.82 19.48
N THR A 463 -0.78 -1.89 18.52
CA THR A 463 0.40 -1.03 18.32
C THR A 463 0.05 0.36 17.78
N ASP A 464 0.85 1.36 18.14
CA ASP A 464 0.87 2.66 17.48
C ASP A 464 1.66 2.66 16.16
N GLY A 465 2.37 1.57 15.87
CA GLY A 465 2.92 1.25 14.57
C GLY A 465 1.85 0.78 13.57
N ARG A 466 2.28 0.01 12.56
CA ARG A 466 1.38 -0.49 11.51
C ARG A 466 1.56 -1.98 11.26
N TYR A 467 0.53 -2.58 10.64
CA TYR A 467 0.59 -3.97 10.21
C TYR A 467 0.63 -4.08 8.70
N SER A 468 1.27 -5.15 8.22
CA SER A 468 1.25 -5.55 6.82
C SER A 468 -0.13 -6.07 6.41
N GLY A 469 -0.48 -5.93 5.13
CA GLY A 469 -1.61 -6.67 4.56
C GLY A 469 -1.45 -8.20 4.62
N ALA A 470 -0.25 -8.68 4.98
CA ALA A 470 0.08 -10.09 5.18
C ALA A 470 -0.25 -10.62 6.59
N THR A 471 -0.90 -9.83 7.46
CA THR A 471 -1.22 -10.25 8.83
C THR A 471 -2.52 -11.03 8.91
N ARG A 472 -2.57 -11.98 9.85
CA ARG A 472 -3.77 -12.71 10.31
C ARG A 472 -3.91 -12.59 11.83
N GLY A 473 -5.14 -12.73 12.33
CA GLY A 473 -5.48 -12.53 13.74
C GLY A 473 -5.81 -11.08 14.07
N PRO A 474 -6.23 -10.78 15.31
CA PRO A 474 -6.60 -9.44 15.75
C PRO A 474 -5.34 -8.57 15.92
N CYS A 475 -4.85 -8.05 14.79
CA CYS A 475 -3.71 -7.15 14.70
C CYS A 475 -4.23 -5.71 14.54
N ILE A 476 -4.34 -5.01 15.67
CA ILE A 476 -4.88 -3.65 15.79
C ILE A 476 -3.71 -2.67 15.68
N GLY A 477 -3.63 -1.93 14.59
CA GLY A 477 -2.58 -0.94 14.32
C GLY A 477 -3.10 0.48 14.26
N HIS A 478 -2.16 1.41 14.01
CA HIS A 478 -2.48 2.83 13.86
C HIS A 478 -3.14 3.45 15.10
N VAL A 479 -2.82 2.94 16.31
CA VAL A 479 -3.39 3.47 17.56
C VAL A 479 -3.05 4.96 17.67
N SER A 480 -4.10 5.77 17.80
CA SER A 480 -3.98 7.24 17.84
C SER A 480 -4.65 7.79 19.11
N PRO A 481 -3.99 8.76 19.81
CA PRO A 481 -2.61 9.25 19.60
C PRO A 481 -1.54 8.18 19.87
N GLU A 482 -0.38 8.29 19.19
CA GLU A 482 0.76 7.39 19.44
C GLU A 482 1.39 7.59 20.83
N ALA A 483 2.10 6.60 21.34
CA ALA A 483 2.77 6.67 22.65
C ALA A 483 3.74 7.87 22.78
N TRP A 484 4.44 8.20 21.71
CA TRP A 484 5.37 9.33 21.67
C TRP A 484 4.68 10.67 21.91
N ASP A 485 3.48 10.86 21.43
CA ASP A 485 2.66 12.06 21.62
C ASP A 485 1.84 12.02 22.93
N GLY A 486 2.10 11.04 23.80
CA GLY A 486 1.40 10.90 25.08
C GLY A 486 0.04 10.21 24.95
N GLY A 487 -0.16 9.42 23.91
CA GLY A 487 -1.37 8.60 23.76
C GLY A 487 -1.52 7.56 24.88
N PRO A 488 -2.75 7.13 25.20
CA PRO A 488 -3.06 6.20 26.29
C PRO A 488 -2.30 4.88 26.21
N ILE A 489 -1.93 4.43 25.03
CA ILE A 489 -1.13 3.21 24.82
C ILE A 489 0.20 3.27 25.59
N ALA A 490 0.79 4.46 25.82
CA ALA A 490 2.01 4.64 26.59
C ALA A 490 1.82 4.30 28.08
N ALA A 491 0.60 4.39 28.60
CA ALA A 491 0.29 4.18 30.02
C ALA A 491 -0.10 2.74 30.37
N VAL A 492 -0.24 1.86 29.39
CA VAL A 492 -0.55 0.44 29.60
C VAL A 492 0.59 -0.21 30.39
N ARG A 493 0.24 -1.07 31.34
CA ARG A 493 1.19 -1.88 32.15
C ARG A 493 0.92 -3.35 31.97
N ASP A 494 1.95 -4.17 32.20
CA ASP A 494 1.79 -5.62 32.19
C ASP A 494 0.70 -6.05 33.17
N GLY A 495 -0.21 -6.92 32.69
CA GLY A 495 -1.32 -7.43 33.46
C GLY A 495 -2.59 -6.57 33.42
N ASP A 496 -2.55 -5.34 32.89
CA ASP A 496 -3.77 -4.57 32.64
C ASP A 496 -4.70 -5.33 31.69
N MET A 497 -5.99 -5.32 31.98
CA MET A 497 -6.97 -5.99 31.10
C MET A 497 -7.34 -5.08 29.93
N ILE A 498 -7.30 -5.64 28.73
CA ILE A 498 -7.73 -4.96 27.51
C ILE A 498 -8.87 -5.77 26.89
N GLU A 499 -9.99 -5.11 26.62
CA GLU A 499 -11.12 -5.64 25.88
C GLU A 499 -11.14 -5.08 24.46
N ILE A 500 -11.26 -5.97 23.47
CA ILE A 500 -11.35 -5.66 22.04
C ILE A 500 -12.65 -6.27 21.54
N ASP A 501 -13.53 -5.46 20.98
CA ASP A 501 -14.80 -5.92 20.37
C ASP A 501 -14.89 -5.32 18.95
N ILE A 502 -14.57 -6.16 17.96
CA ILE A 502 -14.53 -5.77 16.54
C ILE A 502 -15.93 -5.46 16.03
N ASP A 503 -16.96 -6.19 16.47
CA ASP A 503 -18.33 -5.99 16.04
C ASP A 503 -18.94 -4.71 16.61
N LYS A 504 -18.58 -4.34 17.85
CA LYS A 504 -18.99 -3.08 18.47
C LYS A 504 -18.08 -1.90 18.12
N HIS A 505 -16.97 -2.16 17.41
CA HIS A 505 -15.99 -1.14 17.08
C HIS A 505 -15.34 -0.48 18.31
N THR A 506 -15.04 -1.27 19.35
CA THR A 506 -14.47 -0.74 20.59
C THR A 506 -13.17 -1.42 20.97
N ILE A 507 -12.28 -0.63 21.61
CA ILE A 507 -11.08 -1.09 22.29
C ILE A 507 -10.96 -0.37 23.63
N HIS A 508 -10.93 -1.13 24.73
CA HIS A 508 -11.00 -0.57 26.06
C HIS A 508 -9.89 -1.12 26.97
N LEU A 509 -9.19 -0.22 27.64
CA LEU A 509 -8.28 -0.50 28.74
C LEU A 509 -9.07 -0.42 30.05
N GLU A 510 -9.13 -1.51 30.81
CA GLU A 510 -9.91 -1.58 32.05
C GLU A 510 -9.18 -0.93 33.23
N VAL A 511 -8.92 0.36 33.09
CA VAL A 511 -8.31 1.24 34.07
C VAL A 511 -9.19 2.48 34.17
N SER A 512 -9.38 3.03 35.38
CA SER A 512 -10.20 4.24 35.54
C SER A 512 -9.55 5.44 34.85
N ASP A 513 -10.36 6.42 34.45
CA ASP A 513 -9.87 7.62 33.78
C ASP A 513 -8.91 8.41 34.68
N GLU A 514 -9.13 8.40 36.01
CA GLU A 514 -8.27 9.06 36.99
C GLU A 514 -6.89 8.37 37.04
N GLU A 515 -6.85 7.04 37.11
CA GLU A 515 -5.61 6.28 37.10
C GLU A 515 -4.87 6.44 35.77
N LEU A 516 -5.58 6.40 34.65
CA LEU A 516 -5.01 6.60 33.34
C LEU A 516 -4.35 7.98 33.22
N ALA A 517 -5.03 9.04 33.69
CA ALA A 517 -4.51 10.39 33.71
C ALA A 517 -3.26 10.52 34.63
N GLU A 518 -3.28 9.90 35.80
CA GLU A 518 -2.12 9.84 36.71
C GLU A 518 -0.92 9.16 36.03
N ARG A 519 -1.14 7.98 35.42
CA ARG A 519 -0.10 7.23 34.72
C ARG A 519 0.52 8.05 33.59
N LEU A 520 -0.31 8.72 32.79
CA LEU A 520 0.13 9.59 31.67
C LEU A 520 0.99 10.76 32.16
N GLY A 521 0.67 11.33 33.31
CA GLY A 521 1.46 12.41 33.93
C GLY A 521 2.88 12.00 34.34
N HIS A 522 3.17 10.71 34.47
CA HIS A 522 4.46 10.17 34.89
C HIS A 522 5.27 9.51 33.77
N ILE A 523 4.74 9.44 32.52
CA ILE A 523 5.43 8.82 31.40
C ILE A 523 6.67 9.58 30.99
N LYS A 524 7.76 8.85 30.84
CA LYS A 524 8.99 9.38 30.24
C LYS A 524 9.18 8.76 28.86
N ARG A 525 9.30 9.60 27.84
CA ARG A 525 9.61 9.15 26.48
C ARG A 525 10.97 8.44 26.46
N PRO A 526 11.07 7.28 25.80
CA PRO A 526 12.35 6.61 25.59
C PRO A 526 13.26 7.46 24.70
N ALA A 527 14.58 7.28 24.85
CA ALA A 527 15.55 7.92 23.97
C ALA A 527 15.65 7.13 22.66
N HIS A 528 14.92 7.53 21.65
CA HIS A 528 15.01 6.96 20.29
C HIS A 528 15.75 7.94 19.37
N PRO A 529 17.03 7.69 19.02
CA PRO A 529 17.75 8.53 18.08
C PRO A 529 17.09 8.54 16.70
N ALA A 530 17.05 9.68 16.05
CA ALA A 530 16.52 9.84 14.70
C ALA A 530 17.50 10.64 13.84
N PRO A 531 18.62 10.05 13.39
CA PRO A 531 19.62 10.76 12.60
C PRO A 531 19.16 11.00 11.15
N GLY A 532 19.69 12.07 10.52
CA GLY A 532 19.50 12.35 9.10
C GLY A 532 18.03 12.54 8.73
N VAL A 533 17.58 11.83 7.70
CA VAL A 533 16.21 11.95 7.16
C VAL A 533 15.13 11.61 8.19
N LEU A 534 15.40 10.69 9.11
CA LEU A 534 14.44 10.31 10.15
C LEU A 534 14.21 11.45 11.16
N GLY A 535 15.23 12.27 11.43
CA GLY A 535 15.10 13.46 12.28
C GLY A 535 14.26 14.56 11.64
N VAL A 536 14.36 14.73 10.34
CA VAL A 536 13.50 15.64 9.58
C VAL A 536 12.07 15.12 9.55
N TYR A 537 11.91 13.83 9.22
CA TYR A 537 10.61 13.15 9.21
C TYR A 537 9.87 13.32 10.55
N ARG A 538 10.52 12.97 11.69
CA ARG A 538 9.91 13.08 13.04
C ARG A 538 9.37 14.47 13.34
N LYS A 539 10.06 15.50 12.87
CA LYS A 539 9.64 16.90 13.12
C LYS A 539 8.48 17.35 12.26
N ALA A 540 8.38 16.82 11.04
CA ALA A 540 7.46 17.29 10.02
C ALA A 540 6.25 16.37 9.81
N VAL A 541 6.32 15.11 10.26
CA VAL A 541 5.26 14.13 10.04
C VAL A 541 3.99 14.52 10.79
N ASP A 542 2.86 14.48 10.09
CA ASP A 542 1.53 14.64 10.66
C ASP A 542 0.97 13.32 11.24
N SER A 543 -0.26 13.38 11.72
CA SER A 543 -0.87 12.26 12.43
C SER A 543 -1.13 11.06 11.50
N VAL A 544 -1.24 9.88 12.11
CA VAL A 544 -1.63 8.64 11.42
C VAL A 544 -3.01 8.77 10.76
N ASN A 545 -3.91 9.52 11.36
CA ASN A 545 -5.27 9.73 10.85
C ASN A 545 -5.29 10.56 9.56
N GLU A 546 -4.27 11.40 9.35
CA GLU A 546 -4.10 12.25 8.17
C GLU A 546 -3.15 11.64 7.11
N GLY A 547 -2.61 10.45 7.36
CA GLY A 547 -1.81 9.67 6.40
C GLY A 547 -0.30 9.74 6.57
N CYS A 548 0.22 10.29 7.68
CA CYS A 548 1.66 10.37 7.99
C CYS A 548 2.46 11.01 6.85
N THR A 549 2.03 12.15 6.32
CA THR A 549 2.81 12.92 5.34
C THR A 549 3.81 13.85 6.05
N TRP A 550 4.92 14.17 5.39
CA TRP A 550 5.93 15.07 5.93
C TRP A 550 6.50 16.07 4.92
N LEU A 551 6.29 15.85 3.61
CA LEU A 551 6.60 16.82 2.56
C LEU A 551 5.39 17.61 2.08
N TYR A 552 4.17 17.10 2.33
CA TYR A 552 2.91 17.70 1.90
C TYR A 552 2.06 18.09 3.12
N GLY A 553 2.70 18.61 4.17
CA GLY A 553 2.06 19.11 5.36
C GLY A 553 1.11 20.30 5.09
N LYS A 554 0.35 20.72 6.11
CA LYS A 554 -0.43 21.98 6.03
C LYS A 554 0.57 23.13 5.87
N GLU A 555 0.34 23.99 4.88
CA GLU A 555 0.98 25.30 4.87
C GLU A 555 0.47 26.03 6.13
N GLU A 556 1.40 26.53 6.96
CA GLU A 556 1.09 27.32 8.14
C GLU A 556 0.50 28.70 7.75
#